data_1ba48f6759e8ee3dbb09936f39831716
#
_entry.id   1ba48f6759e8ee3dbb09936f39831716
#
_cell.length_a   1.000
_cell.length_b   1.000
_cell.length_c   1.000
_cell.angle_alpha   90.00
_cell.angle_beta   90.00
_cell.angle_gamma   90.00
#
_symmetry.space_group_name_H-M   'P 1'
#
loop_
_entity.id
_entity.type
_entity.pdbx_description
1 polymer ?
#
loop_
_entity_poly.entity_id
_entity_poly.type
_entity_poly.pdbx_seq_one_letter_code
_entity_poly.pdbx_strand_id
1 'polypeptide(L)'
;MSPRSDHHFSGMSSGELKPAKHIRRRAILRAAVALPGVLLASRAMAAPPDGQPFAARVVQSGHSLTDPVVPMLDAMVAAVGGQAGRGRVIDASTIPGSPMDWRWNNSPDYGPDARHDISHYDVLVITERAPLSNTMPWHDSAEVALRWVKHAWREGNEGQGAQSFLYATWVHINSGPDFDNPDNDPDGHLPFRIRLDREMTNWQAIADHVNANRPGMAPPMRIIPGPAIMAAAYDAVAKGQAPGLSDFADLFSDQIHLSDAGTYLIALAHFAMIYGRDPREIPERLGRRSVPAPRTAAWMKGLVHEVLQDYRPKTE
;
A
#
# COMPACT_ATOMS: atom_id res chain seq x y z
N MET A 1 24.10 -20.45 59.40
CA MET A 1 24.93 -19.66 60.30
C MET A 1 24.53 -18.22 60.17
N SER A 2 23.74 -17.77 61.18
CA SER A 2 23.45 -16.38 61.56
C SER A 2 24.61 -15.90 62.44
N PRO A 3 24.78 -14.60 62.79
CA PRO A 3 23.77 -13.79 63.51
C PRO A 3 23.72 -12.31 63.04
N ARG A 4 22.61 -11.70 63.21
CA ARG A 4 22.07 -10.68 64.12
C ARG A 4 23.05 -9.73 64.82
N SER A 5 22.74 -8.44 64.79
CA SER A 5 22.70 -7.61 66.00
C SER A 5 21.90 -6.33 65.78
N ASP A 6 20.98 -6.16 66.72
CA ASP A 6 20.14 -5.01 67.04
C ASP A 6 20.97 -3.89 67.72
N HIS A 7 20.38 -2.67 67.80
CA HIS A 7 20.30 -1.77 68.96
C HIS A 7 19.63 -0.46 68.51
N HIS A 8 18.48 -0.12 68.90
CA HIS A 8 17.85 0.29 70.19
C HIS A 8 18.10 1.76 70.62
N PHE A 9 16.98 2.43 70.87
CA PHE A 9 16.61 3.45 71.86
C PHE A 9 16.99 4.91 71.57
N SER A 10 16.22 5.93 71.78
CA SER A 10 15.09 6.31 72.68
C SER A 10 15.15 7.82 72.83
N GLY A 11 14.09 8.51 73.05
CA GLY A 11 14.12 9.83 73.67
C GLY A 11 12.88 10.68 73.38
N MET A 12 11.88 10.52 74.20
CA MET A 12 10.73 11.43 74.41
C MET A 12 11.19 12.75 75.05
N SER A 13 10.57 13.88 74.67
CA SER A 13 10.25 14.91 75.66
C SER A 13 9.10 15.80 75.23
N SER A 14 8.17 15.91 76.14
CA SER A 14 6.96 16.71 76.15
C SER A 14 7.24 18.17 76.55
N GLY A 15 6.36 19.09 76.14
CA GLY A 15 6.34 20.47 76.71
C GLY A 15 5.47 21.40 75.85
N GLU A 16 4.33 21.57 76.33
CA GLU A 16 3.52 22.67 76.86
C GLU A 16 2.83 23.64 75.87
N LEU A 17 1.52 23.76 76.10
CA LEU A 17 0.55 24.71 75.57
C LEU A 17 0.69 26.13 76.13
N LYS A 18 0.40 27.16 75.32
CA LYS A 18 -0.52 28.31 75.54
C LYS A 18 -0.19 29.50 74.58
N PRO A 19 -1.06 30.55 74.45
CA PRO A 19 -2.41 30.58 73.92
C PRO A 19 -2.60 31.56 72.71
N ALA A 20 -3.81 31.59 72.21
CA ALA A 20 -4.34 32.40 71.08
C ALA A 20 -4.02 33.91 71.06
N LYS A 21 -3.77 34.42 69.88
CA LYS A 21 -4.06 35.84 69.54
C LYS A 21 -4.71 35.95 68.17
N HIS A 22 -5.81 36.68 68.18
CA HIS A 22 -6.61 37.12 67.05
C HIS A 22 -5.75 37.71 65.92
N ILE A 23 -5.95 37.22 64.68
CA ILE A 23 -5.52 37.94 63.47
C ILE A 23 -6.60 37.84 62.40
N ARG A 24 -7.05 39.01 62.07
CA ARG A 24 -7.86 39.49 60.95
C ARG A 24 -8.00 38.58 59.73
N ARG A 25 -9.27 38.42 59.32
CA ARG A 25 -9.68 37.92 58.02
C ARG A 25 -9.06 38.78 56.89
N ARG A 26 -8.12 38.24 56.16
CA ARG A 26 -7.73 38.73 54.83
C ARG A 26 -8.35 37.84 53.81
N ALA A 27 -9.23 38.41 52.99
CA ALA A 27 -9.79 37.79 51.81
C ALA A 27 -8.68 37.40 50.83
N ILE A 28 -8.50 36.11 50.58
CA ILE A 28 -7.62 35.60 49.53
C ILE A 28 -8.46 35.52 48.29
N LEU A 29 -8.26 36.46 47.38
CA LEU A 29 -8.73 36.33 45.99
C LEU A 29 -8.07 35.09 45.37
N ARG A 30 -8.81 34.09 45.13
CA ARG A 30 -8.38 32.95 44.29
C ARG A 30 -8.43 33.42 42.84
N ALA A 31 -7.29 33.78 42.29
CA ALA A 31 -7.12 33.90 40.85
C ALA A 31 -7.20 32.49 40.24
N ALA A 32 -8.27 32.23 39.54
CA ALA A 32 -8.39 31.03 38.70
C ALA A 32 -7.44 31.24 37.50
N VAL A 33 -6.31 30.56 37.51
CA VAL A 33 -5.49 30.41 36.32
C VAL A 33 -6.22 29.47 35.36
N ALA A 34 -6.86 30.04 34.36
CA ALA A 34 -7.38 29.30 33.24
C ALA A 34 -6.17 28.80 32.42
N LEU A 35 -5.85 27.55 32.53
CA LEU A 35 -4.98 26.87 31.56
C LEU A 35 -5.69 26.90 30.18
N PRO A 36 -5.04 27.40 29.13
CA PRO A 36 -5.58 27.26 27.80
C PRO A 36 -5.61 25.76 27.48
N GLY A 37 -6.79 25.17 27.45
CA GLY A 37 -7.01 23.84 26.87
C GLY A 37 -6.58 23.92 25.42
N VAL A 38 -5.45 23.26 25.11
CA VAL A 38 -5.09 22.94 23.74
C VAL A 38 -6.16 21.95 23.25
N LEU A 39 -7.18 22.48 22.61
CA LEU A 39 -8.07 21.71 21.75
C LEU A 39 -7.18 21.15 20.63
N LEU A 40 -6.69 19.92 20.80
CA LEU A 40 -6.27 19.08 19.72
C LEU A 40 -7.52 18.89 18.83
N ALA A 41 -7.72 19.82 17.90
CA ALA A 41 -8.63 19.61 16.81
C ALA A 41 -8.14 18.39 16.06
N SER A 42 -8.74 17.23 16.34
CA SER A 42 -8.67 16.07 15.46
C SER A 42 -9.19 16.56 14.11
N ARG A 43 -8.27 16.95 13.23
CA ARG A 43 -8.61 17.15 11.83
C ARG A 43 -9.04 15.77 11.34
N ALA A 44 -10.36 15.58 11.28
CA ALA A 44 -10.92 14.52 10.44
C ALA A 44 -10.36 14.80 9.04
N MET A 45 -9.34 14.04 8.64
CA MET A 45 -8.88 14.04 7.26
C MET A 45 -10.07 13.54 6.46
N ALA A 46 -10.73 14.46 5.76
CA ALA A 46 -11.62 14.07 4.69
C ALA A 46 -10.81 13.13 3.77
N ALA A 47 -11.40 11.98 3.43
CA ALA A 47 -10.81 11.12 2.41
C ALA A 47 -10.41 12.01 1.23
N PRO A 48 -9.16 11.89 0.72
CA PRO A 48 -8.74 12.75 -0.39
C PRO A 48 -9.73 12.57 -1.53
N PRO A 49 -10.25 13.64 -2.12
CA PRO A 49 -11.12 13.52 -3.26
C PRO A 49 -10.32 12.80 -4.35
N ASP A 50 -10.77 11.59 -4.68
CA ASP A 50 -10.37 10.76 -5.82
C ASP A 50 -8.90 10.33 -5.97
N GLY A 51 -7.92 10.77 -5.17
CA GLY A 51 -6.52 10.31 -5.28
C GLY A 51 -5.53 11.08 -4.42
N GLN A 52 -4.31 10.56 -4.36
CA GLN A 52 -3.21 11.14 -3.59
C GLN A 52 -2.59 12.36 -4.32
N PRO A 53 -2.02 13.33 -3.58
CA PRO A 53 -1.24 14.39 -4.18
C PRO A 53 0.02 13.83 -4.86
N PHE A 54 0.54 14.51 -5.89
CA PHE A 54 1.77 14.09 -6.57
C PHE A 54 3.01 14.10 -5.66
N ALA A 55 3.00 14.83 -4.55
CA ALA A 55 4.05 14.83 -3.55
C ALA A 55 3.94 13.69 -2.53
N ALA A 56 2.96 12.79 -2.66
CA ALA A 56 2.78 11.68 -1.74
C ALA A 56 4.02 10.78 -1.67
N ARG A 57 4.30 10.29 -0.47
CA ARG A 57 5.34 9.31 -0.19
C ARG A 57 4.70 7.93 -0.23
N VAL A 58 5.13 7.12 -1.19
CA VAL A 58 4.56 5.80 -1.49
C VAL A 58 5.60 4.73 -1.22
N VAL A 59 5.27 3.69 -0.48
CA VAL A 59 6.06 2.47 -0.39
C VAL A 59 5.27 1.30 -0.96
N GLN A 60 5.93 0.48 -1.77
CA GLN A 60 5.35 -0.72 -2.36
C GLN A 60 6.02 -1.96 -1.78
N SER A 61 5.31 -2.68 -0.88
CA SER A 61 5.75 -3.98 -0.37
C SER A 61 5.36 -5.08 -1.35
N GLY A 62 6.37 -5.70 -1.96
CA GLY A 62 6.12 -6.65 -3.04
C GLY A 62 7.27 -7.63 -3.29
N HIS A 63 7.28 -8.13 -4.49
CA HIS A 63 8.27 -9.07 -5.02
C HIS A 63 8.69 -8.64 -6.44
N SER A 64 9.39 -9.50 -7.18
CA SER A 64 9.97 -9.17 -8.50
C SER A 64 8.99 -8.55 -9.51
N LEU A 65 7.69 -8.78 -9.40
CA LEU A 65 6.68 -8.14 -10.27
C LEU A 65 6.40 -6.67 -9.87
N THR A 66 6.86 -6.25 -8.70
CA THR A 66 6.75 -4.85 -8.22
C THR A 66 7.97 -4.02 -8.63
N ASP A 67 9.15 -4.63 -8.65
CA ASP A 67 10.42 -3.93 -8.87
C ASP A 67 10.44 -3.02 -10.11
N PRO A 68 10.03 -3.46 -11.31
CA PRO A 68 10.09 -2.62 -12.51
C PRO A 68 9.03 -1.51 -12.49
N VAL A 69 7.92 -1.71 -11.77
CA VAL A 69 6.79 -0.77 -11.74
C VAL A 69 7.14 0.51 -10.97
N VAL A 70 7.86 0.39 -9.85
CA VAL A 70 8.20 1.52 -8.96
C VAL A 70 8.94 2.63 -9.70
N PRO A 71 10.08 2.38 -10.37
CA PRO A 71 10.79 3.43 -11.08
C PRO A 71 10.07 3.96 -12.33
N MET A 72 9.16 3.19 -12.92
CA MET A 72 8.31 3.66 -14.03
C MET A 72 7.23 4.61 -13.50
N LEU A 73 6.60 4.26 -12.38
CA LEU A 73 5.63 5.12 -11.70
C LEU A 73 6.26 6.45 -11.27
N ASP A 74 7.47 6.43 -10.69
CA ASP A 74 8.18 7.65 -10.32
C ASP A 74 8.42 8.56 -11.52
N ALA A 75 8.81 7.99 -12.67
CA ALA A 75 8.99 8.74 -13.90
C ALA A 75 7.67 9.35 -14.42
N MET A 76 6.55 8.63 -14.32
CA MET A 76 5.23 9.13 -14.68
C MET A 76 4.83 10.31 -13.80
N VAL A 77 4.95 10.16 -12.47
CA VAL A 77 4.62 11.23 -11.52
C VAL A 77 5.55 12.44 -11.68
N ALA A 78 6.84 12.21 -11.95
CA ALA A 78 7.78 13.28 -12.26
C ALA A 78 7.35 14.10 -13.47
N ALA A 79 6.89 13.42 -14.52
CA ALA A 79 6.54 14.05 -15.78
C ALA A 79 5.24 14.88 -15.70
N VAL A 80 4.26 14.42 -14.91
CA VAL A 80 2.95 15.08 -14.79
C VAL A 80 2.90 16.03 -13.60
N GLY A 81 3.50 15.65 -12.47
CA GLY A 81 3.40 16.38 -11.20
C GLY A 81 4.16 17.70 -11.17
N GLY A 82 5.24 17.83 -11.96
CA GLY A 82 6.04 19.05 -12.01
C GLY A 82 6.40 19.57 -10.59
N GLN A 83 6.09 20.82 -10.30
CA GLN A 83 6.34 21.42 -8.99
C GLN A 83 5.47 20.80 -7.86
N ALA A 84 4.25 20.36 -8.19
CA ALA A 84 3.35 19.70 -7.23
C ALA A 84 3.85 18.30 -6.81
N GLY A 85 4.74 17.69 -7.59
CA GLY A 85 5.40 16.42 -7.26
C GLY A 85 6.74 16.59 -6.53
N ARG A 86 7.12 17.81 -6.14
CA ARG A 86 8.38 18.04 -5.43
C ARG A 86 8.32 17.43 -4.03
N GLY A 87 9.34 16.67 -3.67
CA GLY A 87 9.43 15.98 -2.38
C GLY A 87 8.71 14.62 -2.35
N ARG A 88 8.13 14.16 -3.50
CA ARG A 88 7.60 12.80 -3.59
C ARG A 88 8.69 11.77 -3.33
N VAL A 89 8.27 10.67 -2.76
CA VAL A 89 9.09 9.46 -2.57
C VAL A 89 8.28 8.29 -3.10
N ILE A 90 8.85 7.46 -3.95
CA ILE A 90 8.21 6.23 -4.44
C ILE A 90 9.23 5.11 -4.34
N ASP A 91 9.11 4.29 -3.31
CA ASP A 91 10.10 3.28 -2.94
C ASP A 91 9.56 1.86 -3.09
N ALA A 92 10.49 0.95 -3.37
CA ALA A 92 10.27 -0.50 -3.35
C ALA A 92 10.78 -1.08 -2.02
N SER A 93 9.94 -1.92 -1.40
CA SER A 93 10.26 -2.76 -0.25
C SER A 93 9.98 -4.21 -0.67
N THR A 94 10.91 -4.80 -1.43
CA THR A 94 10.65 -6.05 -2.14
C THR A 94 11.58 -7.17 -1.73
N ILE A 95 11.04 -8.39 -1.67
CA ILE A 95 11.77 -9.64 -1.50
C ILE A 95 11.32 -10.56 -2.64
N PRO A 96 12.21 -10.97 -3.57
CA PRO A 96 11.83 -11.79 -4.71
C PRO A 96 11.06 -13.06 -4.33
N GLY A 97 9.95 -13.35 -5.02
CA GLY A 97 9.13 -14.55 -4.83
C GLY A 97 8.43 -14.69 -3.49
N SER A 98 8.46 -13.66 -2.64
CA SER A 98 7.92 -13.74 -1.27
C SER A 98 6.42 -13.51 -1.18
N PRO A 99 5.70 -14.25 -0.33
CA PRO A 99 4.34 -13.94 0.08
C PRO A 99 4.31 -12.79 1.12
N MET A 100 3.12 -12.23 1.36
CA MET A 100 2.93 -11.07 2.27
C MET A 100 3.34 -11.35 3.72
N ASP A 101 3.09 -12.56 4.22
CA ASP A 101 3.45 -12.98 5.58
C ASP A 101 4.97 -13.07 5.76
N TRP A 102 5.69 -13.51 4.71
CA TRP A 102 7.14 -13.52 4.73
C TRP A 102 7.70 -12.10 4.86
N ARG A 103 7.22 -11.16 4.04
CA ARG A 103 7.62 -9.74 4.11
C ARG A 103 7.20 -9.04 5.41
N TRP A 104 6.19 -9.57 6.08
CA TRP A 104 5.86 -9.11 7.43
C TRP A 104 6.94 -9.50 8.45
N ASN A 105 7.58 -10.64 8.29
CA ASN A 105 8.52 -11.19 9.26
C ASN A 105 9.98 -10.98 8.88
N ASN A 106 10.28 -10.55 7.66
CA ASN A 106 11.62 -10.39 7.13
C ASN A 106 11.76 -9.03 6.44
N SER A 107 12.89 -8.37 6.69
CA SER A 107 13.26 -7.13 6.00
C SER A 107 13.86 -7.42 4.63
N PRO A 108 13.69 -6.52 3.65
CA PRO A 108 14.40 -6.63 2.37
C PRO A 108 15.90 -6.40 2.56
N ASP A 109 16.72 -6.95 1.66
CA ASP A 109 18.18 -6.74 1.69
C ASP A 109 18.56 -5.29 1.34
N TYR A 110 17.72 -4.60 0.57
CA TYR A 110 17.95 -3.25 0.08
C TYR A 110 16.65 -2.42 0.11
N GLY A 111 16.81 -1.11 0.28
CA GLY A 111 15.69 -0.18 0.34
C GLY A 111 15.03 -0.13 1.73
N PRO A 112 13.88 0.54 1.84
CA PRO A 112 13.14 0.63 3.09
C PRO A 112 12.46 -0.69 3.45
N ASP A 113 12.26 -0.91 4.73
CA ASP A 113 11.36 -1.94 5.23
C ASP A 113 9.96 -1.35 5.40
N ALA A 114 9.04 -1.71 4.51
CA ALA A 114 7.68 -1.13 4.50
C ALA A 114 6.94 -1.29 5.84
N ARG A 115 7.26 -2.29 6.66
CA ARG A 115 6.68 -2.47 7.99
C ARG A 115 7.31 -1.52 9.00
N HIS A 116 8.64 -1.43 9.04
CA HIS A 116 9.36 -0.63 10.03
C HIS A 116 9.35 0.86 9.70
N ASP A 117 9.39 1.20 8.41
CA ASP A 117 9.53 2.58 7.94
C ASP A 117 8.19 3.22 7.53
N ILE A 118 7.06 2.51 7.75
CA ILE A 118 5.72 2.96 7.30
C ILE A 118 5.33 4.37 7.76
N SER A 119 5.86 4.81 8.90
CA SER A 119 5.63 6.16 9.42
C SER A 119 6.06 7.27 8.47
N HIS A 120 7.01 6.99 7.58
CA HIS A 120 7.51 7.93 6.58
C HIS A 120 6.66 8.01 5.30
N TYR A 121 5.61 7.21 5.17
CA TYR A 121 4.84 7.07 3.94
C TYR A 121 3.37 7.41 4.13
N ASP A 122 2.79 8.06 3.11
CA ASP A 122 1.37 8.42 3.02
C ASP A 122 0.54 7.29 2.39
N VAL A 123 1.21 6.42 1.64
CA VAL A 123 0.59 5.31 0.90
C VAL A 123 1.39 4.03 1.07
N LEU A 124 0.68 2.94 1.33
CA LEU A 124 1.17 1.57 1.26
C LEU A 124 0.52 0.84 0.09
N VAL A 125 1.32 0.27 -0.80
CA VAL A 125 0.86 -0.71 -1.78
C VAL A 125 1.37 -2.08 -1.35
N ILE A 126 0.50 -3.07 -1.25
CA ILE A 126 0.88 -4.45 -0.95
C ILE A 126 0.46 -5.38 -2.09
N THR A 127 1.19 -6.46 -2.28
CA THR A 127 0.81 -7.55 -3.18
C THR A 127 1.06 -8.90 -2.52
N GLU A 128 0.37 -9.94 -2.97
CA GLU A 128 0.61 -11.32 -2.56
C GLU A 128 1.38 -12.06 -3.65
N ARG A 129 2.00 -13.18 -3.32
CA ARG A 129 2.63 -14.06 -4.29
C ARG A 129 1.56 -14.76 -5.14
N ALA A 130 1.62 -14.60 -6.46
CA ALA A 130 0.84 -15.41 -7.38
C ALA A 130 1.53 -16.77 -7.65
N PRO A 131 0.76 -17.83 -7.91
CA PRO A 131 -0.69 -17.90 -8.04
C PRO A 131 -1.41 -17.94 -6.68
N LEU A 132 -2.53 -17.22 -6.56
CA LEU A 132 -3.29 -17.16 -5.30
C LEU A 132 -3.95 -18.48 -4.96
N SER A 133 -4.35 -19.29 -5.97
CA SER A 133 -4.88 -20.63 -5.78
C SER A 133 -3.95 -21.56 -4.98
N ASN A 134 -2.63 -21.34 -5.10
CA ASN A 134 -1.62 -22.09 -4.35
C ASN A 134 -1.10 -21.33 -3.10
N THR A 135 -1.24 -20.02 -3.04
CA THR A 135 -0.68 -19.21 -1.95
C THR A 135 -1.69 -19.03 -0.80
N MET A 136 -2.93 -18.65 -1.10
CA MET A 136 -3.95 -18.37 -0.09
C MET A 136 -4.18 -19.48 0.95
N PRO A 137 -4.18 -20.78 0.55
CA PRO A 137 -4.41 -21.85 1.53
C PRO A 137 -3.33 -21.99 2.62
N TRP A 138 -2.12 -21.43 2.39
CA TRP A 138 -0.96 -21.66 3.24
C TRP A 138 -0.48 -20.39 3.97
N HIS A 139 -0.88 -19.20 3.50
CA HIS A 139 -0.32 -17.92 3.94
C HIS A 139 -1.33 -16.98 4.58
N ASP A 140 -2.58 -17.43 4.80
CA ASP A 140 -3.63 -16.58 5.41
C ASP A 140 -3.72 -15.19 4.76
N SER A 141 -3.61 -15.11 3.44
CA SER A 141 -3.39 -13.87 2.69
C SER A 141 -4.36 -12.75 3.04
N ALA A 142 -5.63 -13.07 3.33
CA ALA A 142 -6.64 -12.08 3.70
C ALA A 142 -6.39 -11.47 5.09
N GLU A 143 -6.06 -12.29 6.09
CA GLU A 143 -5.73 -11.82 7.45
C GLU A 143 -4.39 -11.08 7.48
N VAL A 144 -3.41 -11.53 6.69
CA VAL A 144 -2.13 -10.86 6.57
C VAL A 144 -2.29 -9.49 5.90
N ALA A 145 -3.08 -9.39 4.83
CA ALA A 145 -3.40 -8.11 4.20
C ALA A 145 -4.10 -7.17 5.20
N LEU A 146 -5.06 -7.68 5.97
CA LEU A 146 -5.73 -6.90 7.03
C LEU A 146 -4.74 -6.42 8.09
N ARG A 147 -3.75 -7.24 8.48
CA ARG A 147 -2.68 -6.87 9.41
C ARG A 147 -1.84 -5.71 8.86
N TRP A 148 -1.44 -5.76 7.60
CA TRP A 148 -0.72 -4.69 6.92
C TRP A 148 -1.53 -3.39 6.90
N VAL A 149 -2.82 -3.45 6.57
CA VAL A 149 -3.71 -2.27 6.52
C VAL A 149 -3.91 -1.66 7.91
N LYS A 150 -4.14 -2.48 8.94
CA LYS A 150 -4.25 -2.00 10.33
C LYS A 150 -2.96 -1.32 10.79
N HIS A 151 -1.82 -1.86 10.43
CA HIS A 151 -0.51 -1.30 10.74
C HIS A 151 -0.28 0.02 10.02
N ALA A 152 -0.51 0.07 8.70
CA ALA A 152 -0.39 1.28 7.90
C ALA A 152 -1.32 2.40 8.39
N TRP A 153 -2.53 2.05 8.81
CA TRP A 153 -3.46 3.02 9.39
C TRP A 153 -3.00 3.55 10.75
N ARG A 154 -2.42 2.70 11.60
CA ARG A 154 -2.01 3.09 12.95
C ARG A 154 -0.69 3.89 12.95
N GLU A 155 0.29 3.46 12.17
CA GLU A 155 1.66 3.96 12.22
C GLU A 155 2.03 4.87 11.04
N GLY A 156 1.35 4.71 9.89
CA GLY A 156 1.68 5.41 8.64
C GLY A 156 1.46 6.91 8.74
N ASN A 157 2.17 7.67 7.88
CA ASN A 157 2.08 9.12 7.80
C ASN A 157 2.22 9.77 9.20
N GLU A 158 3.31 9.41 9.90
CA GLU A 158 3.60 9.94 11.24
C GLU A 158 2.46 9.70 12.25
N GLY A 159 1.76 8.55 12.13
CA GLY A 159 0.62 8.20 12.97
C GLY A 159 -0.72 8.83 12.52
N GLN A 160 -0.76 9.53 11.40
CA GLN A 160 -2.01 10.10 10.85
C GLN A 160 -2.76 9.12 9.95
N GLY A 161 -2.14 7.99 9.62
CA GLY A 161 -2.69 6.93 8.80
C GLY A 161 -2.25 7.02 7.33
N ALA A 162 -1.72 5.91 6.80
CA ALA A 162 -1.43 5.74 5.38
C ALA A 162 -2.58 5.02 4.68
N GLN A 163 -2.90 5.45 3.45
CA GLN A 163 -3.86 4.75 2.60
C GLN A 163 -3.25 3.49 2.02
N SER A 164 -4.01 2.40 2.01
CA SER A 164 -3.54 1.12 1.48
C SER A 164 -4.17 0.77 0.14
N PHE A 165 -3.36 0.18 -0.75
CA PHE A 165 -3.78 -0.38 -2.03
C PHE A 165 -3.32 -1.83 -2.13
N LEU A 166 -4.12 -2.66 -2.79
CA LEU A 166 -3.80 -4.04 -3.11
C LEU A 166 -3.42 -4.15 -4.59
N TYR A 167 -2.16 -4.39 -4.88
CA TYR A 167 -1.70 -4.64 -6.24
C TYR A 167 -1.95 -6.10 -6.60
N ALA A 168 -2.95 -6.34 -7.42
CA ALA A 168 -3.26 -7.65 -7.97
C ALA A 168 -2.29 -7.98 -9.12
N THR A 169 -1.59 -9.10 -9.02
CA THR A 169 -0.67 -9.61 -10.03
C THR A 169 -1.27 -10.80 -10.76
N TRP A 170 -0.60 -11.26 -11.81
CA TRP A 170 -1.01 -12.35 -12.71
C TRP A 170 -0.18 -13.61 -12.48
N VAL A 171 -0.46 -14.64 -13.22
CA VAL A 171 0.19 -15.95 -13.21
C VAL A 171 1.05 -16.15 -14.46
N HIS A 172 1.75 -17.28 -14.56
CA HIS A 172 2.53 -17.64 -15.75
C HIS A 172 1.70 -17.64 -17.02
N ILE A 173 2.20 -16.95 -18.08
CA ILE A 173 1.47 -16.81 -19.37
C ILE A 173 1.34 -18.12 -20.14
N ASN A 174 2.19 -19.10 -19.87
CA ASN A 174 2.16 -20.43 -20.46
C ASN A 174 1.25 -21.41 -19.68
N SER A 175 0.42 -20.92 -18.75
CA SER A 175 -0.59 -21.75 -18.07
C SER A 175 -1.53 -22.41 -19.08
N GLY A 176 -1.87 -23.65 -18.84
CA GLY A 176 -2.72 -24.44 -19.72
C GLY A 176 -2.53 -25.94 -19.54
N PRO A 177 -3.15 -26.79 -20.39
CA PRO A 177 -3.08 -28.24 -20.27
C PRO A 177 -1.68 -28.83 -20.27
N ASP A 178 -0.74 -28.19 -21.00
CA ASP A 178 0.65 -28.64 -21.13
C ASP A 178 1.62 -27.86 -20.22
N PHE A 179 1.09 -27.13 -19.24
CA PHE A 179 1.90 -26.34 -18.32
C PHE A 179 2.68 -27.26 -17.35
N ASP A 180 3.99 -27.05 -17.26
CA ASP A 180 4.91 -27.82 -16.42
C ASP A 180 4.61 -27.66 -14.91
N ASN A 181 3.87 -26.63 -14.55
CA ASN A 181 3.33 -26.35 -13.22
C ASN A 181 4.36 -26.46 -12.09
N PRO A 182 5.44 -25.68 -12.14
CA PRO A 182 6.55 -25.79 -11.19
C PRO A 182 6.13 -25.46 -9.74
N ASP A 183 5.04 -24.70 -9.59
CA ASP A 183 4.54 -24.28 -8.27
C ASP A 183 3.46 -25.25 -7.70
N ASN A 184 3.15 -26.34 -8.37
CA ASN A 184 2.04 -27.24 -8.04
C ASN A 184 0.70 -26.50 -7.88
N ASP A 185 0.47 -25.51 -8.72
CA ASP A 185 -0.73 -24.70 -8.73
C ASP A 185 -1.95 -25.55 -9.14
N PRO A 186 -2.99 -25.67 -8.29
CA PRO A 186 -4.16 -26.48 -8.62
C PRO A 186 -4.90 -26.02 -9.88
N ASP A 187 -4.80 -24.74 -10.24
CA ASP A 187 -5.38 -24.15 -11.43
C ASP A 187 -4.41 -24.06 -12.62
N GLY A 188 -3.18 -24.57 -12.50
CA GLY A 188 -2.14 -24.46 -13.52
C GLY A 188 -2.50 -25.01 -14.88
N HIS A 189 -3.40 -26.01 -14.92
CA HIS A 189 -3.90 -26.64 -16.14
C HIS A 189 -4.90 -25.78 -16.94
N LEU A 190 -5.41 -24.70 -16.36
CA LEU A 190 -6.38 -23.83 -17.01
C LEU A 190 -5.70 -22.85 -17.97
N PRO A 191 -6.32 -22.51 -19.12
CA PRO A 191 -5.80 -21.51 -20.02
C PRO A 191 -5.57 -20.17 -19.32
N PHE A 192 -4.45 -19.50 -19.64
CA PHE A 192 -4.04 -18.24 -19.03
C PHE A 192 -5.16 -17.19 -18.96
N ARG A 193 -5.91 -16.99 -20.05
CA ARG A 193 -7.00 -16.01 -20.07
C ARG A 193 -8.08 -16.30 -19.03
N ILE A 194 -8.41 -17.57 -18.81
CA ILE A 194 -9.38 -17.98 -17.77
C ILE A 194 -8.78 -17.78 -16.37
N ARG A 195 -7.49 -18.04 -16.24
CA ARG A 195 -6.77 -17.83 -14.99
C ARG A 195 -6.79 -16.39 -14.50
N LEU A 196 -6.70 -15.42 -15.42
CA LEU A 196 -6.76 -13.99 -15.07
C LEU A 196 -8.09 -13.64 -14.37
N ASP A 197 -9.22 -14.18 -14.81
CA ASP A 197 -10.51 -13.95 -14.18
C ASP A 197 -10.60 -14.60 -12.79
N ARG A 198 -10.03 -15.80 -12.64
CA ARG A 198 -9.98 -16.50 -11.34
C ARG A 198 -9.07 -15.78 -10.35
N GLU A 199 -7.88 -15.37 -10.78
CA GLU A 199 -6.98 -14.59 -9.94
C GLU A 199 -7.66 -13.29 -9.50
N MET A 200 -8.34 -12.59 -10.41
CA MET A 200 -9.05 -11.35 -10.05
C MET A 200 -10.14 -11.60 -8.98
N THR A 201 -10.84 -12.74 -9.06
CA THR A 201 -11.82 -13.14 -8.03
C THR A 201 -11.15 -13.37 -6.67
N ASN A 202 -9.99 -14.02 -6.64
CA ASN A 202 -9.23 -14.25 -5.41
C ASN A 202 -8.71 -12.93 -4.82
N TRP A 203 -8.18 -12.04 -5.66
CA TRP A 203 -7.75 -10.71 -5.24
C TRP A 203 -8.90 -9.88 -4.66
N GLN A 204 -10.10 -9.97 -5.27
CA GLN A 204 -11.29 -9.30 -4.75
C GLN A 204 -11.69 -9.85 -3.38
N ALA A 205 -11.62 -11.16 -3.18
CA ALA A 205 -11.93 -11.78 -1.88
C ALA A 205 -11.00 -11.27 -0.77
N ILE A 206 -9.70 -11.08 -1.04
CA ILE A 206 -8.76 -10.47 -0.09
C ILE A 206 -9.19 -9.04 0.23
N ALA A 207 -9.49 -8.23 -0.78
CA ALA A 207 -9.89 -6.83 -0.60
C ALA A 207 -11.21 -6.72 0.18
N ASP A 208 -12.19 -7.56 -0.12
CA ASP A 208 -13.49 -7.59 0.56
C ASP A 208 -13.35 -7.94 2.03
N HIS A 209 -12.51 -8.96 2.35
CA HIS A 209 -12.21 -9.32 3.73
C HIS A 209 -11.57 -8.15 4.48
N VAL A 210 -10.56 -7.51 3.90
CA VAL A 210 -9.91 -6.34 4.49
C VAL A 210 -10.93 -5.22 4.71
N ASN A 211 -11.74 -4.91 3.71
CA ASN A 211 -12.69 -3.80 3.76
C ASN A 211 -13.81 -4.03 4.77
N ALA A 212 -14.21 -5.28 5.00
CA ALA A 212 -15.18 -5.64 6.03
C ALA A 212 -14.61 -5.51 7.46
N ASN A 213 -13.29 -5.67 7.64
CA ASN A 213 -12.65 -5.79 8.96
C ASN A 213 -11.64 -4.68 9.28
N ARG A 214 -11.44 -3.69 8.37
CA ARG A 214 -10.53 -2.56 8.59
C ARG A 214 -11.00 -1.65 9.73
N PRO A 215 -10.12 -0.84 10.34
CA PRO A 215 -10.53 0.20 11.29
C PRO A 215 -11.56 1.13 10.65
N GLY A 216 -12.63 1.46 11.37
CA GLY A 216 -13.78 2.19 10.79
C GLY A 216 -13.46 3.55 10.17
N MET A 217 -12.37 4.20 10.61
CA MET A 217 -11.90 5.47 10.03
C MET A 217 -10.89 5.29 8.89
N ALA A 218 -10.38 4.07 8.68
CA ALA A 218 -9.43 3.80 7.61
C ALA A 218 -10.15 3.86 6.24
N PRO A 219 -9.56 4.52 5.24
CA PRO A 219 -10.08 4.47 3.88
C PRO A 219 -10.20 3.02 3.38
N PRO A 220 -11.17 2.70 2.52
CA PRO A 220 -11.22 1.40 1.88
C PRO A 220 -9.92 1.09 1.13
N MET A 221 -9.41 -0.14 1.28
CA MET A 221 -8.33 -0.66 0.45
C MET A 221 -8.87 -0.83 -0.98
N ARG A 222 -8.23 -0.18 -1.94
CA ARG A 222 -8.58 -0.27 -3.37
C ARG A 222 -7.64 -1.20 -4.10
N ILE A 223 -8.14 -1.88 -5.13
CA ILE A 223 -7.35 -2.81 -5.94
C ILE A 223 -6.74 -2.08 -7.13
N ILE A 224 -5.46 -2.35 -7.41
CA ILE A 224 -4.81 -2.06 -8.69
C ILE A 224 -4.93 -3.34 -9.51
N PRO A 225 -5.85 -3.42 -10.50
CA PRO A 225 -6.35 -4.69 -11.03
C PRO A 225 -5.50 -5.22 -12.19
N GLY A 226 -4.26 -5.65 -11.93
CA GLY A 226 -3.36 -6.18 -12.95
C GLY A 226 -3.96 -7.30 -13.81
N PRO A 227 -4.61 -8.35 -13.24
CA PRO A 227 -5.22 -9.41 -14.04
C PRO A 227 -6.32 -8.92 -14.99
N ALA A 228 -7.14 -7.96 -14.57
CA ALA A 228 -8.19 -7.40 -15.43
C ALA A 228 -7.59 -6.61 -16.61
N ILE A 229 -6.52 -5.85 -16.37
CA ILE A 229 -5.79 -5.12 -17.42
C ILE A 229 -5.12 -6.09 -18.39
N MET A 230 -4.50 -7.16 -17.86
CA MET A 230 -3.88 -8.20 -18.69
C MET A 230 -4.93 -8.96 -19.50
N ALA A 231 -6.12 -9.22 -18.95
CA ALA A 231 -7.23 -9.86 -19.68
C ALA A 231 -7.70 -8.99 -20.85
N ALA A 232 -7.90 -7.69 -20.62
CA ALA A 232 -8.29 -6.75 -21.66
C ALA A 232 -7.20 -6.64 -22.75
N ALA A 233 -5.92 -6.62 -22.37
CA ALA A 233 -4.80 -6.60 -23.31
C ALA A 233 -4.72 -7.90 -24.12
N TYR A 234 -4.88 -9.06 -23.46
CA TYR A 234 -4.92 -10.36 -24.12
C TYR A 234 -6.02 -10.43 -25.19
N ASP A 235 -7.23 -10.04 -24.81
CA ASP A 235 -8.38 -10.04 -25.71
C ASP A 235 -8.21 -9.06 -26.88
N ALA A 236 -7.58 -7.91 -26.67
CA ALA A 236 -7.27 -6.95 -27.73
C ALA A 236 -6.20 -7.46 -28.69
N VAL A 237 -5.14 -8.08 -28.20
CA VAL A 237 -4.10 -8.72 -29.02
C VAL A 237 -4.69 -9.83 -29.87
N ALA A 238 -5.48 -10.72 -29.27
CA ALA A 238 -6.15 -11.82 -29.98
C ALA A 238 -7.07 -11.35 -31.13
N LYS A 239 -7.63 -10.14 -30.99
CA LYS A 239 -8.48 -9.50 -32.02
C LYS A 239 -7.70 -8.63 -33.02
N GLY A 240 -6.36 -8.54 -32.89
CA GLY A 240 -5.55 -7.64 -33.71
C GLY A 240 -5.80 -6.15 -33.46
N GLN A 241 -6.30 -5.80 -32.27
CA GLN A 241 -6.66 -4.44 -31.85
C GLN A 241 -5.63 -3.78 -30.93
N ALA A 242 -4.46 -4.40 -30.76
CA ALA A 242 -3.36 -3.91 -29.93
C ALA A 242 -2.21 -3.35 -30.80
N PRO A 243 -2.20 -2.04 -31.14
CA PRO A 243 -1.20 -1.47 -32.01
C PRO A 243 0.21 -1.66 -31.47
N GLY A 244 1.11 -2.24 -32.30
CA GLY A 244 2.52 -2.43 -31.97
C GLY A 244 2.81 -3.65 -31.09
N LEU A 245 1.80 -4.46 -30.78
CA LEU A 245 1.94 -5.80 -30.17
C LEU A 245 1.51 -6.83 -31.22
N SER A 246 2.37 -7.80 -31.49
CA SER A 246 2.10 -8.92 -32.39
C SER A 246 1.65 -10.15 -31.64
N ASP A 247 2.11 -10.29 -30.41
CA ASP A 247 1.77 -11.35 -29.47
C ASP A 247 1.56 -10.77 -28.08
N PHE A 248 0.73 -11.42 -27.27
CA PHE A 248 0.56 -11.03 -25.88
C PHE A 248 1.86 -11.19 -25.06
N ALA A 249 2.71 -12.14 -25.43
CA ALA A 249 4.02 -12.34 -24.85
C ALA A 249 4.98 -11.12 -25.03
N ASP A 250 4.70 -10.20 -25.97
CA ASP A 250 5.47 -8.96 -26.11
C ASP A 250 5.44 -8.07 -24.85
N LEU A 251 4.44 -8.28 -23.98
CA LEU A 251 4.33 -7.60 -22.67
C LEU A 251 5.24 -8.21 -21.59
N PHE A 252 5.95 -9.30 -21.89
CA PHE A 252 6.74 -10.06 -20.94
C PHE A 252 8.19 -10.23 -21.40
N SER A 253 9.10 -10.30 -20.46
CA SER A 253 10.51 -10.66 -20.67
C SER A 253 10.78 -12.15 -20.52
N ASP A 254 9.92 -12.83 -19.78
CA ASP A 254 9.87 -14.29 -19.62
C ASP A 254 8.42 -14.75 -19.40
N GLN A 255 8.20 -15.88 -18.72
CA GLN A 255 6.84 -16.42 -18.54
C GLN A 255 5.99 -15.66 -17.51
N ILE A 256 6.57 -14.73 -16.74
CA ILE A 256 5.85 -14.03 -15.67
C ILE A 256 6.29 -12.56 -15.51
N HIS A 257 7.57 -12.24 -15.76
CA HIS A 257 8.11 -10.90 -15.56
C HIS A 257 7.83 -10.00 -16.76
N LEU A 258 7.58 -8.74 -16.47
CA LEU A 258 7.22 -7.75 -17.49
C LEU A 258 8.41 -7.34 -18.37
N SER A 259 8.13 -7.12 -19.64
CA SER A 259 8.97 -6.29 -20.53
C SER A 259 8.81 -4.80 -20.18
N ASP A 260 9.59 -3.93 -20.83
CA ASP A 260 9.39 -2.47 -20.72
C ASP A 260 7.97 -2.04 -21.08
N ALA A 261 7.37 -2.67 -22.10
CA ALA A 261 6.01 -2.38 -22.54
C ALA A 261 4.97 -2.83 -21.50
N GLY A 262 5.12 -4.03 -20.93
CA GLY A 262 4.27 -4.51 -19.86
C GLY A 262 4.42 -3.68 -18.58
N THR A 263 5.64 -3.29 -18.24
CA THR A 263 5.93 -2.39 -17.11
C THR A 263 5.22 -1.05 -17.26
N TYR A 264 5.28 -0.46 -18.46
CA TYR A 264 4.57 0.78 -18.76
C TYR A 264 3.05 0.61 -18.57
N LEU A 265 2.47 -0.46 -19.12
CA LEU A 265 1.04 -0.76 -19.02
C LEU A 265 0.57 -0.85 -17.55
N ILE A 266 1.30 -1.56 -16.70
CA ILE A 266 0.93 -1.75 -15.29
C ILE A 266 1.21 -0.49 -14.46
N ALA A 267 2.28 0.25 -14.76
CA ALA A 267 2.54 1.51 -14.07
C ALA A 267 1.46 2.58 -14.34
N LEU A 268 0.82 2.58 -15.52
CA LEU A 268 -0.36 3.42 -15.80
C LEU A 268 -1.51 3.15 -14.83
N ALA A 269 -1.72 1.88 -14.46
CA ALA A 269 -2.74 1.50 -13.48
C ALA A 269 -2.40 1.99 -12.07
N HIS A 270 -1.14 1.84 -11.65
CA HIS A 270 -0.66 2.38 -10.38
C HIS A 270 -0.84 3.90 -10.34
N PHE A 271 -0.43 4.60 -11.39
CA PHE A 271 -0.62 6.04 -11.51
C PHE A 271 -2.09 6.44 -11.36
N ALA A 272 -2.97 5.79 -12.11
CA ALA A 272 -4.39 6.14 -12.10
C ALA A 272 -5.08 5.82 -10.77
N MET A 273 -4.75 4.68 -10.13
CA MET A 273 -5.40 4.26 -8.89
C MET A 273 -4.88 5.00 -7.67
N ILE A 274 -3.57 5.25 -7.58
CA ILE A 274 -2.95 5.94 -6.43
C ILE A 274 -3.27 7.43 -6.49
N TYR A 275 -3.07 8.07 -7.63
CA TYR A 275 -3.21 9.53 -7.75
C TYR A 275 -4.59 10.00 -8.23
N GLY A 276 -5.52 9.08 -8.53
CA GLY A 276 -6.88 9.41 -8.99
C GLY A 276 -6.91 10.12 -10.34
N ARG A 277 -5.85 9.99 -11.14
CA ARG A 277 -5.65 10.75 -12.38
C ARG A 277 -5.98 9.91 -13.61
N ASP A 278 -6.26 10.58 -14.69
CA ASP A 278 -6.47 9.93 -15.99
C ASP A 278 -5.10 9.45 -16.54
N PRO A 279 -4.91 8.14 -16.83
CA PRO A 279 -3.65 7.65 -17.37
C PRO A 279 -3.32 8.27 -18.74
N ARG A 280 -4.31 8.85 -19.45
CA ARG A 280 -4.11 9.53 -20.72
C ARG A 280 -3.33 10.85 -20.59
N GLU A 281 -3.20 11.40 -19.38
CA GLU A 281 -2.38 12.58 -19.09
C GLU A 281 -0.86 12.28 -19.19
N ILE A 282 -0.44 11.02 -19.11
CA ILE A 282 0.97 10.65 -19.18
C ILE A 282 1.56 11.07 -20.54
N PRO A 283 2.64 11.87 -20.56
CA PRO A 283 3.25 12.32 -21.80
C PRO A 283 3.96 11.19 -22.55
N GLU A 284 4.31 11.43 -23.81
CA GLU A 284 5.00 10.46 -24.67
C GLU A 284 6.45 10.17 -24.23
N ARG A 285 7.04 11.02 -23.39
CA ARG A 285 8.41 10.86 -22.91
C ARG A 285 8.46 10.92 -21.38
N LEU A 286 9.15 9.96 -20.79
CA LEU A 286 9.34 9.82 -19.35
C LEU A 286 10.84 9.91 -19.00
N GLY A 287 11.44 11.06 -19.24
CA GLY A 287 12.86 11.27 -19.03
C GLY A 287 13.70 10.31 -19.86
N ARG A 288 14.46 9.42 -19.20
CA ARG A 288 15.29 8.39 -19.86
C ARG A 288 14.64 6.99 -19.86
N ARG A 289 13.41 6.86 -19.37
CA ARG A 289 12.72 5.56 -19.33
C ARG A 289 12.29 5.15 -20.74
N SER A 290 12.44 3.86 -21.01
CA SER A 290 11.85 3.24 -22.19
C SER A 290 10.33 3.33 -22.11
N VAL A 291 9.70 3.82 -23.18
CA VAL A 291 8.25 3.88 -23.31
C VAL A 291 7.86 3.25 -24.65
N PRO A 292 6.68 2.63 -24.76
CA PRO A 292 6.21 2.11 -26.03
C PRO A 292 6.12 3.19 -27.11
N ALA A 293 6.13 2.78 -28.39
CA ALA A 293 5.90 3.69 -29.50
C ALA A 293 4.60 4.50 -29.29
N PRO A 294 4.50 5.75 -29.78
CA PRO A 294 3.39 6.66 -29.44
C PRO A 294 2.00 6.05 -29.66
N ARG A 295 1.81 5.29 -30.75
CA ARG A 295 0.52 4.63 -31.03
C ARG A 295 0.20 3.52 -30.04
N THR A 296 1.19 2.73 -29.65
CA THR A 296 1.06 1.68 -28.62
C THR A 296 0.78 2.29 -27.26
N ALA A 297 1.54 3.31 -26.87
CA ALA A 297 1.36 4.03 -25.60
C ALA A 297 -0.04 4.66 -25.51
N ALA A 298 -0.53 5.29 -26.58
CA ALA A 298 -1.87 5.87 -26.62
C ALA A 298 -2.97 4.81 -26.42
N TRP A 299 -2.81 3.65 -27.10
CA TRP A 299 -3.72 2.53 -26.92
C TRP A 299 -3.69 1.99 -25.49
N MET A 300 -2.51 1.76 -24.90
CA MET A 300 -2.37 1.28 -23.51
C MET A 300 -3.03 2.24 -22.51
N LYS A 301 -2.85 3.54 -22.69
CA LYS A 301 -3.48 4.56 -21.84
C LYS A 301 -5.00 4.53 -21.95
N GLY A 302 -5.55 4.33 -23.15
CA GLY A 302 -6.99 4.16 -23.39
C GLY A 302 -7.53 2.89 -22.73
N LEU A 303 -6.87 1.75 -22.93
CA LEU A 303 -7.24 0.46 -22.34
C LEU A 303 -7.27 0.52 -20.81
N VAL A 304 -6.22 1.04 -20.19
CA VAL A 304 -6.18 1.20 -18.72
C VAL A 304 -7.29 2.14 -18.24
N HIS A 305 -7.51 3.26 -18.94
CA HIS A 305 -8.60 4.16 -18.60
C HIS A 305 -9.96 3.44 -18.60
N GLU A 306 -10.26 2.66 -19.64
CA GLU A 306 -11.53 1.92 -19.78
C GLU A 306 -11.68 0.87 -18.69
N VAL A 307 -10.68 0.00 -18.50
CA VAL A 307 -10.74 -1.05 -17.46
C VAL A 307 -10.96 -0.46 -16.07
N LEU A 308 -10.32 0.66 -15.76
CA LEU A 308 -10.40 1.24 -14.41
C LEU A 308 -11.74 1.94 -14.11
N GLN A 309 -12.65 2.13 -15.09
CA GLN A 309 -13.99 2.66 -14.79
C GLN A 309 -14.76 1.77 -13.80
N ASP A 310 -14.53 0.46 -13.82
CA ASP A 310 -15.20 -0.47 -12.93
C ASP A 310 -14.58 -0.54 -11.53
N TYR A 311 -13.35 -0.02 -11.35
CA TYR A 311 -12.57 -0.07 -10.12
C TYR A 311 -12.45 1.28 -9.40
N ARG A 312 -12.90 2.35 -10.02
CA ARG A 312 -12.96 3.67 -9.38
C ARG A 312 -14.17 3.78 -8.47
N PRO A 313 -14.08 4.56 -7.37
CA PRO A 313 -15.26 4.86 -6.58
C PRO A 313 -16.33 5.47 -7.49
N LYS A 314 -17.55 4.91 -7.47
CA LYS A 314 -18.68 5.55 -8.12
C LYS A 314 -19.03 6.78 -7.29
N THR A 315 -18.94 7.96 -7.87
CA THR A 315 -19.48 9.18 -7.27
C THR A 315 -21.00 9.02 -7.19
N GLU A 316 -21.51 8.91 -5.96
CA GLU A 316 -22.97 9.01 -5.70
C GLU A 316 -23.47 10.43 -5.96
#